data_0653fc546820853e48ed77539735692d
#
_entry.id   0653fc546820853e48ed77539735692d
#
_cell.length_a   1.000
_cell.length_b   1.000
_cell.length_c   1.000
_cell.angle_alpha   90.00
_cell.angle_beta   90.00
_cell.angle_gamma   90.00
#
_symmetry.space_group_name_H-M   'P 1'
#
loop_
_entity.id
_entity.type
_entity.pdbx_description
1 polymer ?
#
loop_
_entity_poly.entity_id
_entity_poly.type
_entity_poly.pdbx_seq_one_letter_code
_entity_poly.pdbx_strand_id
1 'polypeptide(L)'
;FCQENSAVLSACPQNASIFDGLYTIDRTILLPYARLKFQELMLVLSRTPAPVSAPTPYKADQIAVVRQIHEELLSDLGQRRTIEELSKRYLMNPSTLKDVFKFVYGQPIAAHMKEHRLERAALLLRTTDDSLSEIAAQVGYESQSKFSSAFKSVYGVLPREYRKQSFGLKAE
;
A
#
# COMPACT_ATOMS: atom_id res chain seq x y z
N PHE A 1 -4.37 14.41 11.72
CA PHE A 1 -3.55 15.56 11.27
C PHE A 1 -2.33 15.03 10.52
N CYS A 2 -2.47 14.67 9.27
CA CYS A 2 -1.38 14.61 8.31
C CYS A 2 -1.93 15.12 7.01
N GLN A 3 -1.62 16.36 6.66
CA GLN A 3 -1.66 16.78 5.28
C GLN A 3 -0.53 16.02 4.58
N GLU A 4 -0.87 14.91 3.94
CA GLU A 4 0.09 14.12 3.18
C GLU A 4 0.47 14.86 1.89
N ASN A 5 1.44 15.72 2.01
CA ASN A 5 2.25 16.12 0.87
C ASN A 5 3.32 15.04 0.66
N SER A 6 2.98 13.98 -0.07
CA SER A 6 3.99 13.05 -0.55
C SER A 6 4.83 13.77 -1.61
N ALA A 7 6.09 13.99 -1.30
CA ALA A 7 7.06 14.54 -2.23
C ALA A 7 7.91 13.39 -2.78
N VAL A 8 7.95 13.22 -4.09
CA VAL A 8 8.90 12.32 -4.74
C VAL A 8 10.19 13.11 -4.95
N LEU A 9 11.22 12.75 -4.20
CA LEU A 9 12.55 13.28 -4.39
C LEU A 9 13.24 12.50 -5.52
N SER A 10 13.70 13.19 -6.53
CA SER A 10 14.55 12.58 -7.56
C SER A 10 15.79 11.99 -6.91
N ALA A 11 16.17 10.77 -7.32
CA ALA A 11 17.42 10.17 -6.86
C ALA A 11 18.59 11.08 -7.23
N CYS A 12 19.29 11.57 -6.21
CA CYS A 12 20.54 12.29 -6.38
C CYS A 12 21.66 11.52 -5.63
N PRO A 13 22.92 11.69 -6.01
CA PRO A 13 24.04 10.98 -5.37
C PRO A 13 24.07 11.16 -3.84
N GLN A 14 23.64 12.30 -3.35
CA GLN A 14 23.59 12.63 -1.93
C GLN A 14 22.51 11.84 -1.18
N ASN A 15 21.36 11.57 -1.80
CA ASN A 15 20.28 10.79 -1.19
C ASN A 15 20.57 9.29 -1.26
N ALA A 16 21.19 8.81 -2.32
CA ALA A 16 21.56 7.40 -2.49
C ALA A 16 22.62 6.99 -1.46
N SER A 17 23.62 7.82 -1.22
CA SER A 17 24.71 7.52 -0.28
C SER A 17 24.25 7.35 1.18
N ILE A 18 23.09 7.91 1.56
CA ILE A 18 22.53 7.74 2.90
C ILE A 18 22.25 6.26 3.20
N PHE A 19 21.88 5.48 2.19
CA PHE A 19 21.46 4.08 2.34
C PHE A 19 22.56 3.06 2.03
N ASP A 20 23.64 3.47 1.39
CA ASP A 20 24.70 2.56 0.90
C ASP A 20 25.30 1.66 2.00
N GLY A 21 25.42 2.16 3.23
CA GLY A 21 25.98 1.39 4.34
C GLY A 21 25.01 0.42 5.03
N LEU A 22 23.69 0.51 4.80
CA LEU A 22 22.69 -0.28 5.53
C LEU A 22 22.73 -1.78 5.18
N TYR A 23 23.18 -2.11 3.98
CA TYR A 23 23.22 -3.49 3.49
C TYR A 23 24.55 -4.22 3.79
N THR A 24 25.60 -3.47 4.17
CA THR A 24 26.95 -4.00 4.36
C THR A 24 27.38 -4.04 5.82
N ILE A 25 26.60 -3.44 6.72
CA ILE A 25 26.97 -3.29 8.14
C ILE A 25 26.68 -4.57 8.95
N ASP A 26 27.46 -4.79 10.00
CA ASP A 26 27.24 -5.89 10.94
C ASP A 26 25.89 -5.75 11.65
N ARG A 27 25.20 -6.90 11.85
CA ARG A 27 23.88 -6.94 12.49
C ARG A 27 23.86 -6.38 13.92
N THR A 28 24.98 -6.45 14.63
CA THR A 28 25.09 -5.96 16.03
C THR A 28 24.96 -4.46 16.14
N ILE A 29 25.40 -3.73 15.11
CA ILE A 29 25.37 -2.26 15.08
C ILE A 29 24.35 -1.72 14.05
N LEU A 30 23.58 -2.59 13.41
CA LEU A 30 22.59 -2.21 12.39
C LEU A 30 21.57 -1.21 12.94
N LEU A 31 21.03 -1.47 14.13
CA LEU A 31 19.97 -0.64 14.72
C LEU A 31 20.45 0.78 15.07
N PRO A 32 21.57 0.97 15.81
CA PRO A 32 22.10 2.31 16.06
C PRO A 32 22.54 3.02 14.77
N TYR A 33 23.09 2.30 13.80
CA TYR A 33 23.46 2.87 12.51
C TYR A 33 22.24 3.33 11.70
N ALA A 34 21.20 2.52 11.61
CA ALA A 34 19.96 2.89 10.94
C ALA A 34 19.33 4.14 11.58
N ARG A 35 19.40 4.27 12.90
CA ARG A 35 18.93 5.46 13.61
C ARG A 35 19.70 6.72 13.23
N LEU A 36 21.03 6.64 13.13
CA LEU A 36 21.86 7.76 12.66
C LEU A 36 21.54 8.14 11.21
N LYS A 37 21.38 7.16 10.33
CA LYS A 37 21.01 7.38 8.93
C LYS A 37 19.63 7.98 8.77
N PHE A 38 18.68 7.61 9.62
CA PHE A 38 17.37 8.25 9.67
C PHE A 38 17.46 9.71 10.09
N GLN A 39 18.28 10.05 11.10
CA GLN A 39 18.50 11.43 11.52
C GLN A 39 19.17 12.25 10.39
N GLU A 40 20.15 11.68 9.71
CA GLU A 40 20.79 12.31 8.54
C GLU A 40 19.78 12.60 7.43
N LEU A 41 18.91 11.61 7.11
CA LEU A 41 17.82 11.78 6.15
C LEU A 41 16.88 12.92 6.56
N MET A 42 16.48 12.99 7.82
CA MET A 42 15.62 14.08 8.31
C MET A 42 16.27 15.46 8.17
N LEU A 43 17.57 15.55 8.41
CA LEU A 43 18.33 16.81 8.19
C LEU A 43 18.40 17.19 6.73
N VAL A 44 18.62 16.23 5.83
CA VAL A 44 18.62 16.47 4.38
C VAL A 44 17.24 16.94 3.92
N LEU A 45 16.18 16.25 4.36
CA LEU A 45 14.80 16.63 4.03
C LEU A 45 14.42 18.03 4.54
N SER A 46 14.88 18.40 5.73
CA SER A 46 14.60 19.72 6.30
C SER A 46 15.26 20.88 5.53
N ARG A 47 16.34 20.61 4.81
CA ARG A 47 17.06 21.57 3.97
C ARG A 47 16.62 21.53 2.51
N THR A 48 15.93 20.47 2.10
CA THR A 48 15.43 20.37 0.74
C THR A 48 14.22 21.30 0.61
N PRO A 49 14.27 22.32 -0.29
CA PRO A 49 13.10 23.14 -0.53
C PRO A 49 11.94 22.22 -0.91
N ALA A 50 10.75 22.50 -0.37
CA ALA A 50 9.57 21.72 -0.72
C ALA A 50 9.50 21.62 -2.25
N PRO A 51 9.41 20.42 -2.82
CA PRO A 51 9.37 20.29 -4.26
C PRO A 51 8.21 21.13 -4.76
N VAL A 52 8.54 22.09 -5.64
CA VAL A 52 7.50 22.78 -6.41
C VAL A 52 6.71 21.67 -7.08
N SER A 53 5.45 21.53 -6.72
CA SER A 53 4.59 20.50 -7.30
C SER A 53 4.78 20.50 -8.79
N ALA A 54 5.34 19.43 -9.35
CA ALA A 54 5.40 19.29 -10.79
C ALA A 54 4.00 19.57 -11.33
N PRO A 55 3.83 20.33 -12.41
CA PRO A 55 2.54 20.68 -12.93
C PRO A 55 1.76 19.38 -13.17
N THR A 56 0.78 19.13 -12.33
CA THR A 56 -0.05 17.92 -12.45
C THR A 56 -1.03 18.14 -13.58
N PRO A 57 -1.26 17.16 -14.45
CA PRO A 57 -2.26 17.29 -15.51
C PRO A 57 -3.69 17.34 -14.97
N TYR A 58 -3.87 17.18 -13.65
CA TYR A 58 -5.16 17.11 -13.00
C TYR A 58 -5.34 18.23 -11.97
N LYS A 59 -6.58 18.69 -11.79
CA LYS A 59 -6.93 19.71 -10.80
C LYS A 59 -6.77 19.18 -9.38
N ALA A 60 -6.42 20.06 -8.44
CA ALA A 60 -6.28 19.70 -7.03
C ALA A 60 -7.56 19.05 -6.45
N ASP A 61 -8.74 19.56 -6.85
CA ASP A 61 -10.02 18.99 -6.42
C ASP A 61 -10.21 17.55 -6.89
N GLN A 62 -9.78 17.23 -8.12
CA GLN A 62 -9.85 15.86 -8.65
C GLN A 62 -8.94 14.90 -7.86
N ILE A 63 -7.76 15.35 -7.49
CA ILE A 63 -6.82 14.58 -6.67
C ILE A 63 -7.40 14.39 -5.26
N ALA A 64 -7.99 15.43 -4.66
CA ALA A 64 -8.63 15.34 -3.35
C ALA A 64 -9.78 14.35 -3.33
N VAL A 65 -10.64 14.37 -4.35
CA VAL A 65 -11.75 13.41 -4.50
C VAL A 65 -11.24 11.99 -4.63
N VAL A 66 -10.19 11.74 -5.41
CA VAL A 66 -9.60 10.40 -5.55
C VAL A 66 -9.00 9.89 -4.24
N ARG A 67 -8.41 10.77 -3.42
CA ARG A 67 -7.95 10.40 -2.08
C ARG A 67 -9.10 10.01 -1.15
N GLN A 68 -10.21 10.74 -1.16
CA GLN A 68 -11.41 10.38 -0.40
C GLN A 68 -11.98 9.02 -0.84
N ILE A 69 -12.03 8.76 -2.14
CA ILE A 69 -12.44 7.46 -2.68
C ILE A 69 -11.52 6.35 -2.17
N HIS A 70 -10.22 6.56 -2.17
CA HIS A 70 -9.26 5.60 -1.68
C HIS A 70 -9.46 5.28 -0.19
N GLU A 71 -9.64 6.30 0.66
CA GLU A 71 -9.93 6.12 2.09
C GLU A 71 -11.24 5.34 2.31
N GLU A 72 -12.30 5.67 1.56
CA GLU A 72 -13.56 4.92 1.60
C GLU A 72 -13.36 3.45 1.22
N LEU A 73 -12.60 3.17 0.17
CA LEU A 73 -12.33 1.81 -0.28
C LEU A 73 -11.51 0.99 0.72
N LEU A 74 -10.59 1.64 1.44
CA LEU A 74 -9.79 0.99 2.49
C LEU A 74 -10.57 0.77 3.78
N SER A 75 -11.55 1.61 4.08
CA SER A 75 -12.36 1.48 5.31
C SER A 75 -13.20 0.20 5.34
N ASP A 76 -13.60 -0.30 4.19
CA ASP A 76 -14.36 -1.56 4.05
C ASP A 76 -13.88 -2.36 2.83
N LEU A 77 -12.85 -3.16 3.04
CA LEU A 77 -12.28 -4.04 2.01
C LEU A 77 -13.22 -5.17 1.59
N GLY A 78 -14.19 -5.53 2.45
CA GLY A 78 -15.20 -6.54 2.18
C GLY A 78 -16.18 -6.13 1.11
N GLN A 79 -16.48 -4.84 1.03
CA GLN A 79 -17.43 -4.32 0.06
C GLN A 79 -16.73 -4.01 -1.27
N ARG A 80 -17.26 -4.57 -2.36
CA ARG A 80 -16.82 -4.24 -3.72
C ARG A 80 -17.68 -3.10 -4.24
N ARG A 81 -17.03 -2.02 -4.60
CA ARG A 81 -17.67 -0.89 -5.28
C ARG A 81 -17.22 -0.86 -6.72
N THR A 82 -18.15 -0.63 -7.62
CA THR A 82 -17.87 -0.45 -9.06
C THR A 82 -17.38 0.96 -9.36
N ILE A 83 -16.68 1.12 -10.46
CA ILE A 83 -16.24 2.46 -10.92
C ILE A 83 -17.46 3.36 -11.18
N GLU A 84 -18.54 2.78 -11.68
CA GLU A 84 -19.79 3.47 -11.97
C GLU A 84 -20.46 4.02 -10.70
N GLU A 85 -20.47 3.23 -9.61
CA GLU A 85 -21.01 3.66 -8.31
C GLU A 85 -20.16 4.80 -7.72
N LEU A 86 -18.84 4.66 -7.73
CA LEU A 86 -17.92 5.69 -7.25
C LEU A 86 -18.06 6.98 -8.07
N SER A 87 -18.10 6.85 -9.40
CA SER A 87 -18.26 7.99 -10.30
C SER A 87 -19.56 8.76 -10.07
N LYS A 88 -20.66 8.05 -9.87
CA LYS A 88 -21.95 8.68 -9.53
C LYS A 88 -21.92 9.37 -8.17
N ARG A 89 -21.36 8.72 -7.15
CA ARG A 89 -21.31 9.21 -5.79
C ARG A 89 -20.46 10.47 -5.65
N TYR A 90 -19.31 10.49 -6.33
CA TYR A 90 -18.35 11.60 -6.27
C TYR A 90 -18.45 12.56 -7.45
N LEU A 91 -19.49 12.44 -8.28
CA LEU A 91 -19.77 13.30 -9.44
C LEU A 91 -18.53 13.45 -10.35
N MET A 92 -17.75 12.40 -10.51
CA MET A 92 -16.54 12.36 -11.34
C MET A 92 -16.75 11.42 -12.53
N ASN A 93 -16.31 11.82 -13.72
CA ASN A 93 -16.38 10.95 -14.89
C ASN A 93 -15.57 9.67 -14.68
N PRO A 94 -16.08 8.46 -15.06
CA PRO A 94 -15.38 7.18 -14.90
C PRO A 94 -13.97 7.13 -15.50
N SER A 95 -13.75 7.73 -16.66
CA SER A 95 -12.43 7.80 -17.28
C SER A 95 -11.49 8.66 -16.43
N THR A 96 -11.93 9.87 -16.08
CA THR A 96 -11.17 10.77 -15.22
C THR A 96 -10.82 10.13 -13.88
N LEU A 97 -11.77 9.43 -13.25
CA LEU A 97 -11.52 8.71 -12.00
C LEU A 97 -10.39 7.68 -12.15
N LYS A 98 -10.42 6.85 -13.20
CA LYS A 98 -9.38 5.85 -13.47
C LYS A 98 -8.01 6.49 -13.70
N ASP A 99 -7.98 7.54 -14.50
CA ASP A 99 -6.73 8.22 -14.90
C ASP A 99 -6.09 8.94 -13.72
N VAL A 100 -6.89 9.71 -12.95
CA VAL A 100 -6.40 10.41 -11.74
C VAL A 100 -5.97 9.42 -10.68
N PHE A 101 -6.73 8.33 -10.47
CA PHE A 101 -6.35 7.30 -9.50
C PHE A 101 -5.00 6.65 -9.87
N LYS A 102 -4.85 6.26 -11.14
CA LYS A 102 -3.59 5.69 -11.63
C LYS A 102 -2.43 6.69 -11.51
N PHE A 103 -2.70 7.98 -11.74
CA PHE A 103 -1.69 9.04 -11.56
C PHE A 103 -1.26 9.17 -10.09
N VAL A 104 -2.21 9.15 -9.14
CA VAL A 104 -1.93 9.35 -7.71
C VAL A 104 -1.29 8.11 -7.07
N TYR A 105 -1.76 6.91 -7.43
CA TYR A 105 -1.36 5.65 -6.78
C TYR A 105 -0.47 4.75 -7.66
N GLY A 106 -0.12 5.17 -8.87
CA GLY A 106 0.78 4.45 -9.78
C GLY A 106 0.14 3.25 -10.49
N GLN A 107 -1.04 2.81 -10.08
CA GLN A 107 -1.70 1.61 -10.60
C GLN A 107 -3.23 1.75 -10.66
N PRO A 108 -3.92 0.93 -11.47
CA PRO A 108 -5.38 0.95 -11.54
C PRO A 108 -6.04 0.58 -10.21
N ILE A 109 -7.22 1.15 -9.92
CA ILE A 109 -8.00 0.91 -8.69
C ILE A 109 -8.12 -0.58 -8.35
N ALA A 110 -8.46 -1.42 -9.33
CA ALA A 110 -8.67 -2.85 -9.11
C ALA A 110 -7.40 -3.58 -8.67
N ALA A 111 -6.24 -3.23 -9.24
CA ALA A 111 -4.94 -3.80 -8.87
C ALA A 111 -4.54 -3.35 -7.46
N HIS A 112 -4.65 -2.04 -7.20
CA HIS A 112 -4.37 -1.44 -5.91
C HIS A 112 -5.20 -2.07 -4.79
N MET A 113 -6.51 -2.17 -4.98
CA MET A 113 -7.41 -2.79 -3.99
C MET A 113 -7.18 -4.29 -3.83
N LYS A 114 -6.76 -4.99 -4.89
CA LYS A 114 -6.36 -6.41 -4.78
C LYS A 114 -5.18 -6.58 -3.82
N GLU A 115 -4.17 -5.73 -3.90
CA GLU A 115 -3.01 -5.78 -3.01
C GLU A 115 -3.43 -5.57 -1.56
N HIS A 116 -4.15 -4.50 -1.23
CA HIS A 116 -4.62 -4.23 0.13
C HIS A 116 -5.50 -5.34 0.71
N ARG A 117 -6.38 -5.93 -0.10
CA ARG A 117 -7.19 -7.08 0.31
C ARG A 117 -6.34 -8.29 0.68
N LEU A 118 -5.32 -8.58 -0.13
CA LEU A 118 -4.44 -9.71 0.13
C LEU A 118 -3.47 -9.45 1.29
N GLU A 119 -3.00 -8.23 1.49
CA GLU A 119 -2.24 -7.82 2.67
C GLU A 119 -3.07 -7.99 3.96
N ARG A 120 -4.32 -7.53 3.95
CA ARG A 120 -5.25 -7.72 5.06
C ARG A 120 -5.51 -9.21 5.32
N ALA A 121 -5.68 -10.01 4.26
CA ALA A 121 -5.85 -11.46 4.39
C ALA A 121 -4.60 -12.12 4.99
N ALA A 122 -3.41 -11.73 4.57
CA ALA A 122 -2.15 -12.23 5.13
C ALA A 122 -2.02 -11.91 6.63
N LEU A 123 -2.48 -10.73 7.05
CA LEU A 123 -2.55 -10.37 8.46
C LEU A 123 -3.53 -11.27 9.22
N LEU A 124 -4.76 -11.42 8.73
CA LEU A 124 -5.80 -12.27 9.35
C LEU A 124 -5.34 -13.72 9.45
N LEU A 125 -4.72 -14.27 8.41
CA LEU A 125 -4.15 -15.62 8.43
C LEU A 125 -3.12 -15.85 9.55
N ARG A 126 -2.42 -14.81 9.98
CA ARG A 126 -1.40 -14.89 11.05
C ARG A 126 -1.91 -14.55 12.44
N THR A 127 -3.05 -13.87 12.54
CA THR A 127 -3.52 -13.28 13.80
C THR A 127 -4.86 -13.86 14.27
N THR A 128 -5.58 -14.58 13.43
CA THR A 128 -6.89 -15.16 13.75
C THR A 128 -6.97 -16.63 13.39
N ASP A 129 -7.91 -17.33 14.01
CA ASP A 129 -8.26 -18.71 13.69
C ASP A 129 -9.45 -18.81 12.73
N ASP A 130 -9.87 -17.70 12.13
CA ASP A 130 -10.97 -17.65 11.17
C ASP A 130 -10.72 -18.63 10.02
N SER A 131 -11.79 -19.27 9.55
CA SER A 131 -11.70 -20.14 8.39
C SER A 131 -11.28 -19.37 7.13
N LEU A 132 -10.71 -20.09 6.15
CA LEU A 132 -10.34 -19.47 4.89
C LEU A 132 -11.53 -18.86 4.15
N SER A 133 -12.73 -19.40 4.36
CA SER A 133 -13.97 -18.88 3.79
C SER A 133 -14.36 -17.54 4.43
N GLU A 134 -14.27 -17.45 5.76
CA GLU A 134 -14.55 -16.22 6.50
C GLU A 134 -13.56 -15.11 6.14
N ILE A 135 -12.27 -15.45 6.09
CA ILE A 135 -11.24 -14.48 5.66
C ILE A 135 -11.51 -14.01 4.22
N ALA A 136 -11.83 -14.94 3.30
CA ALA A 136 -12.15 -14.57 1.93
C ALA A 136 -13.32 -13.57 1.88
N ALA A 137 -14.38 -13.81 2.64
CA ALA A 137 -15.54 -12.92 2.73
C ALA A 137 -15.17 -11.54 3.32
N GLN A 138 -14.42 -11.52 4.43
CA GLN A 138 -13.97 -10.28 5.09
C GLN A 138 -13.14 -9.37 4.17
N VAL A 139 -12.37 -9.97 3.25
CA VAL A 139 -11.55 -9.20 2.29
C VAL A 139 -12.19 -9.08 0.91
N GLY A 140 -13.50 -9.35 0.80
CA GLY A 140 -14.30 -9.07 -0.40
C GLY A 140 -14.14 -10.07 -1.54
N TYR A 141 -13.80 -11.34 -1.26
CA TYR A 141 -13.84 -12.41 -2.26
C TYR A 141 -15.13 -13.20 -2.14
N GLU A 142 -15.80 -13.40 -3.27
CA GLU A 142 -17.07 -14.14 -3.37
C GLU A 142 -16.92 -15.64 -3.04
N SER A 143 -15.73 -16.20 -3.21
CA SER A 143 -15.45 -17.61 -2.94
C SER A 143 -14.03 -17.82 -2.47
N GLN A 144 -13.86 -18.84 -1.61
CA GLN A 144 -12.54 -19.29 -1.14
C GLN A 144 -11.61 -19.69 -2.28
N SER A 145 -12.16 -20.24 -3.39
CA SER A 145 -11.35 -20.64 -4.55
C SER A 145 -10.73 -19.43 -5.25
N LYS A 146 -11.54 -18.38 -5.54
CA LYS A 146 -11.04 -17.13 -6.13
C LYS A 146 -10.02 -16.45 -5.21
N PHE A 147 -10.28 -16.45 -3.91
CA PHE A 147 -9.36 -15.94 -2.90
C PHE A 147 -8.03 -16.71 -2.92
N SER A 148 -8.06 -18.05 -2.83
CA SER A 148 -6.85 -18.87 -2.79
C SER A 148 -5.99 -18.72 -4.03
N SER A 149 -6.61 -18.63 -5.20
CA SER A 149 -5.91 -18.39 -6.46
C SER A 149 -5.25 -17.00 -6.50
N ALA A 150 -5.97 -15.96 -6.06
CA ALA A 150 -5.44 -14.61 -6.00
C ALA A 150 -4.31 -14.49 -4.98
N PHE A 151 -4.44 -15.12 -3.81
CA PHE A 151 -3.42 -15.13 -2.76
C PHE A 151 -2.15 -15.83 -3.24
N LYS A 152 -2.27 -17.02 -3.84
CA LYS A 152 -1.14 -17.74 -4.40
C LYS A 152 -0.42 -16.95 -5.50
N SER A 153 -1.16 -16.19 -6.32
CA SER A 153 -0.55 -15.37 -7.39
C SER A 153 0.37 -14.26 -6.86
N VAL A 154 0.18 -13.81 -5.61
CA VAL A 154 0.97 -12.73 -4.99
C VAL A 154 2.00 -13.28 -4.02
N TYR A 155 1.62 -14.23 -3.17
CA TYR A 155 2.49 -14.76 -2.11
C TYR A 155 3.23 -16.05 -2.50
N GLY A 156 2.95 -16.63 -3.67
CA GLY A 156 3.61 -17.86 -4.16
C GLY A 156 3.10 -19.15 -3.52
N VAL A 157 2.42 -19.08 -2.37
CA VAL A 157 1.92 -20.22 -1.60
C VAL A 157 0.41 -20.11 -1.36
N LEU A 158 -0.23 -21.24 -1.06
CA LEU A 158 -1.65 -21.24 -0.71
C LEU A 158 -1.90 -20.61 0.68
N PRO A 159 -3.07 -19.99 0.94
CA PRO A 159 -3.40 -19.40 2.24
C PRO A 159 -3.22 -20.35 3.43
N ARG A 160 -3.55 -21.64 3.23
CA ARG A 160 -3.39 -22.68 4.26
C ARG A 160 -1.93 -22.94 4.59
N GLU A 161 -1.07 -22.96 3.59
CA GLU A 161 0.38 -23.16 3.76
C GLU A 161 1.00 -21.93 4.42
N TYR A 162 0.62 -20.73 3.99
CA TYR A 162 1.03 -19.46 4.58
C TYR A 162 0.70 -19.39 6.08
N ARG A 163 -0.51 -19.79 6.47
CA ARG A 163 -0.93 -19.88 7.87
C ARG A 163 -0.04 -20.83 8.66
N LYS A 164 0.22 -22.04 8.17
CA LYS A 164 1.06 -23.03 8.86
C LYS A 164 2.49 -22.51 9.08
N GLN A 165 3.08 -21.89 8.08
CA GLN A 165 4.43 -21.29 8.18
C GLN A 165 4.47 -20.18 9.23
N SER A 166 3.43 -19.36 9.33
CA SER A 166 3.35 -18.25 10.29
C SER A 166 3.17 -18.72 11.74
N PHE A 167 2.50 -19.84 11.97
CA PHE A 167 2.36 -20.42 13.31
C PHE A 167 3.57 -21.25 13.71
N GLY A 168 4.28 -21.87 12.77
CA GLY A 168 5.53 -22.61 13.05
C GLY A 168 6.68 -21.72 13.54
N LEU A 169 6.71 -20.45 13.16
CA LEU A 169 7.70 -19.48 13.63
C LEU A 169 7.43 -18.92 15.05
N LYS A 170 6.28 -19.20 15.65
CA LYS A 170 5.94 -18.81 17.02
C LYS A 170 6.25 -19.87 18.07
N ALA A 171 6.74 -21.05 17.66
CA ALA A 171 6.98 -22.19 18.53
C ALA A 171 8.47 -22.44 18.83
N GLU A 172 9.37 -21.56 18.42
CA GLU A 172 10.76 -21.46 18.81
C GLU A 172 10.98 -20.14 19.59
#